data_93949dd8c468c83242ca7fc6628eb83a
#
_entry.id   93949dd8c468c83242ca7fc6628eb83a
#
_cell.length_a   1.000
_cell.length_b   1.000
_cell.length_c   1.000
_cell.angle_alpha   90.00
_cell.angle_beta   90.00
_cell.angle_gamma   90.00
#
_symmetry.space_group_name_H-M   'P 1'
#
loop_
_entity.id
_entity.type
_entity.pdbx_description
1 polymer ?
#
loop_
_entity_poly.entity_id
_entity_poly.type
_entity_poly.pdbx_seq_one_letter_code
_entity_poly.pdbx_strand_id
1 'polypeptide(L)'
;YRDLYIIDQYIMHGGKVLWLLDALNVSMDSVQAQSSTVAISNFTGVDDILFRYGAKVNTNLIMDLQCAKVPIVTGQYQDNMPQMSYYPWNFFPEIHPNSNHIISDKISPVKMEFVSSIDTTASQAEKTVLLYSSNGTRIMNAPVNVSLNMLKQKQDAKLFNSGSKPVAMLLEGEFVSAFKNRLTATMEESTQIAFKDFSDTTAMIVVADGDICKNDFINGQLLPLG
;
A
#
# COMPACT_ATOMS: atom_id res chain seq x y z
N TYR A 1 -18.73 2.51 -9.86
CA TYR A 1 -19.42 1.21 -9.92
C TYR A 1 -19.19 0.49 -11.26
N ARG A 2 -19.34 1.21 -12.39
CA ARG A 2 -19.11 0.66 -13.75
C ARG A 2 -17.67 0.20 -13.94
N ASP A 3 -16.70 0.99 -13.55
CA ASP A 3 -15.27 0.67 -13.72
C ASP A 3 -14.88 -0.55 -12.88
N LEU A 4 -15.38 -0.64 -11.65
CA LEU A 4 -15.18 -1.80 -10.78
C LEU A 4 -15.74 -3.08 -11.40
N TYR A 5 -16.90 -3.01 -12.06
CA TYR A 5 -17.49 -4.12 -12.81
C TYR A 5 -16.61 -4.56 -13.99
N ILE A 6 -16.06 -3.60 -14.74
CA ILE A 6 -15.17 -3.90 -15.87
C ILE A 6 -13.88 -4.58 -15.38
N ILE A 7 -13.30 -4.09 -14.28
CA ILE A 7 -12.10 -4.69 -13.69
C ILE A 7 -12.41 -6.09 -13.16
N ASP A 8 -13.53 -6.27 -12.46
CA ASP A 8 -13.96 -7.58 -11.97
C ASP A 8 -14.09 -8.57 -13.13
N GLN A 9 -14.79 -8.21 -14.22
CA GLN A 9 -14.96 -9.08 -15.36
C GLN A 9 -13.66 -9.31 -16.14
N TYR A 10 -12.75 -8.34 -16.17
CA TYR A 10 -11.40 -8.56 -16.71
C TYR A 10 -10.68 -9.68 -15.94
N ILE A 11 -10.78 -9.69 -14.60
CA ILE A 11 -10.24 -10.76 -13.76
C ILE A 11 -10.96 -12.07 -14.00
N MET A 12 -12.30 -12.06 -14.10
CA MET A 12 -13.10 -13.26 -14.38
C MET A 12 -12.74 -13.92 -15.71
N HIS A 13 -12.25 -13.15 -16.69
CA HIS A 13 -11.75 -13.66 -17.96
C HIS A 13 -10.25 -14.03 -17.95
N GLY A 14 -9.65 -14.20 -16.77
CA GLY A 14 -8.24 -14.61 -16.60
C GLY A 14 -7.23 -13.45 -16.61
N GLY A 15 -7.70 -12.22 -16.58
CA GLY A 15 -6.85 -11.03 -16.51
C GLY A 15 -6.03 -11.00 -15.22
N LYS A 16 -4.77 -10.57 -15.30
CA LYS A 16 -3.87 -10.38 -14.16
C LYS A 16 -3.82 -8.93 -13.77
N VAL A 17 -3.84 -8.64 -12.45
CA VAL A 17 -3.89 -7.27 -11.93
C VAL A 17 -2.81 -7.07 -10.86
N LEU A 18 -2.13 -5.94 -10.94
CA LEU A 18 -1.31 -5.40 -9.87
C LEU A 18 -2.07 -4.24 -9.22
N TRP A 19 -2.45 -4.42 -7.95
CA TRP A 19 -3.13 -3.41 -7.15
C TRP A 19 -2.11 -2.65 -6.32
N LEU A 20 -2.03 -1.33 -6.50
CA LEU A 20 -1.21 -0.42 -5.71
C LEU A 20 -2.17 0.55 -5.02
N LEU A 21 -2.32 0.45 -3.69
CA LEU A 21 -3.46 1.06 -2.99
C LEU A 21 -3.00 1.78 -1.73
N ASP A 22 -3.36 3.06 -1.64
CA ASP A 22 -3.29 3.83 -0.40
C ASP A 22 -4.61 3.72 0.35
N ALA A 23 -4.61 3.03 1.49
CA ALA A 23 -5.80 2.92 2.34
C ALA A 23 -6.10 4.24 3.09
N LEU A 24 -5.10 5.09 3.26
CA LEU A 24 -5.24 6.41 3.87
C LEU A 24 -4.76 7.50 2.92
N ASN A 25 -5.45 8.64 2.95
CA ASN A 25 -5.05 9.82 2.21
C ASN A 25 -4.02 10.61 3.04
N VAL A 26 -2.75 10.41 2.73
CA VAL A 26 -1.60 11.11 3.34
C VAL A 26 -0.43 11.11 2.34
N SER A 27 0.32 12.20 2.31
CA SER A 27 1.54 12.31 1.50
C SER A 27 2.58 13.17 2.20
N MET A 28 3.86 12.98 1.86
CA MET A 28 4.94 13.78 2.42
C MET A 28 4.79 15.26 2.08
N ASP A 29 4.27 15.58 0.88
CA ASP A 29 3.99 16.96 0.45
C ASP A 29 2.99 17.64 1.39
N SER A 30 1.91 16.95 1.76
CA SER A 30 0.92 17.45 2.71
C SER A 30 1.50 17.70 4.11
N VAL A 31 2.37 16.78 4.56
CA VAL A 31 3.05 16.90 5.87
C VAL A 31 4.04 18.07 5.87
N GLN A 32 4.79 18.27 4.78
CA GLN A 32 5.75 19.38 4.67
C GLN A 32 5.05 20.74 4.56
N ALA A 33 3.98 20.84 3.77
CA ALA A 33 3.25 22.08 3.56
C ALA A 33 2.59 22.63 4.85
N GLN A 34 2.12 21.74 5.74
CA GLN A 34 1.34 22.12 6.93
C GLN A 34 2.05 21.77 8.24
N SER A 35 3.26 21.20 8.21
CA SER A 35 4.01 20.62 9.34
C SER A 35 3.28 19.46 10.05
N SER A 36 2.02 19.24 9.77
CA SER A 36 1.21 18.11 10.22
C SER A 36 0.00 17.90 9.32
N THR A 37 -0.44 16.67 9.18
CA THR A 37 -1.66 16.29 8.46
C THR A 37 -2.37 15.16 9.18
N VAL A 38 -3.68 15.03 8.95
CA VAL A 38 -4.46 13.90 9.48
C VAL A 38 -4.70 12.91 8.35
N ALA A 39 -4.10 11.73 8.46
CA ALA A 39 -4.35 10.62 7.56
C ALA A 39 -5.74 10.03 7.83
N ILE A 40 -6.62 10.16 6.87
CA ILE A 40 -8.00 9.66 6.91
C ILE A 40 -8.19 8.56 5.87
N SER A 41 -9.20 7.71 6.06
CA SER A 41 -9.49 6.61 5.14
C SER A 41 -9.76 7.10 3.71
N ASN A 42 -9.15 6.43 2.75
CA ASN A 42 -9.31 6.67 1.32
C ASN A 42 -10.28 5.63 0.74
N PHE A 43 -11.54 6.02 0.52
CA PHE A 43 -12.57 5.11 0.02
C PHE A 43 -12.56 5.05 -1.51
N THR A 44 -11.93 4.04 -2.06
CA THR A 44 -11.88 3.80 -3.52
C THR A 44 -12.99 2.89 -4.01
N GLY A 45 -13.66 2.14 -3.11
CA GLY A 45 -14.64 1.11 -3.44
C GLY A 45 -14.02 -0.21 -3.91
N VAL A 46 -12.69 -0.29 -4.01
CA VAL A 46 -11.95 -1.52 -4.35
C VAL A 46 -11.92 -2.50 -3.18
N ASP A 47 -12.08 -1.99 -1.95
CA ASP A 47 -11.98 -2.76 -0.72
C ASP A 47 -12.94 -3.96 -0.69
N ASP A 48 -14.20 -3.77 -1.15
CA ASP A 48 -15.21 -4.83 -1.22
C ASP A 48 -14.82 -5.94 -2.19
N ILE A 49 -14.20 -5.57 -3.31
CA ILE A 49 -13.73 -6.52 -4.34
C ILE A 49 -12.58 -7.34 -3.78
N LEU A 50 -11.56 -6.67 -3.25
CA LEU A 50 -10.38 -7.33 -2.67
C LEU A 50 -10.74 -8.23 -1.50
N PHE A 51 -11.67 -7.77 -0.64
CA PHE A 51 -12.15 -8.57 0.48
C PHE A 51 -12.73 -9.92 0.00
N ARG A 52 -13.49 -9.92 -1.10
CA ARG A 52 -14.03 -11.15 -1.71
C ARG A 52 -12.95 -12.01 -2.33
N TYR A 53 -11.92 -11.41 -2.90
CA TYR A 53 -10.82 -12.12 -3.53
C TYR A 53 -9.83 -12.72 -2.54
N GLY A 54 -9.83 -12.27 -1.28
CA GLY A 54 -9.00 -12.90 -0.25
C GLY A 54 -8.01 -11.98 0.44
N ALA A 55 -8.02 -10.68 0.15
CA ALA A 55 -7.17 -9.69 0.79
C ALA A 55 -7.98 -8.52 1.35
N LYS A 56 -7.54 -7.98 2.48
CA LYS A 56 -8.08 -6.77 3.07
C LYS A 56 -6.93 -5.81 3.36
N VAL A 57 -6.89 -4.69 2.69
CA VAL A 57 -6.00 -3.58 3.05
C VAL A 57 -6.63 -2.84 4.23
N ASN A 58 -5.90 -2.75 5.35
CA ASN A 58 -6.43 -2.16 6.57
C ASN A 58 -6.30 -0.63 6.54
N THR A 59 -7.25 0.08 7.12
CA THR A 59 -7.23 1.54 7.26
C THR A 59 -6.33 1.95 8.42
N ASN A 60 -5.03 1.70 8.28
CA ASN A 60 -4.01 2.01 9.27
C ASN A 60 -2.71 2.44 8.59
N LEU A 61 -1.77 2.97 9.37
CA LEU A 61 -0.39 3.20 8.96
C LEU A 61 0.56 2.33 9.77
N ILE A 62 1.55 1.80 9.09
CA ILE A 62 2.68 1.11 9.70
C ILE A 62 3.75 2.15 10.07
N MET A 63 4.17 2.15 11.33
CA MET A 63 5.43 2.74 11.78
C MET A 63 6.40 1.59 12.06
N ASP A 64 7.65 1.73 11.62
CA ASP A 64 8.66 0.70 11.83
C ASP A 64 9.96 1.32 12.38
N LEU A 65 10.67 0.57 13.23
CA LEU A 65 11.99 0.95 13.72
C LEU A 65 13.06 0.84 12.63
N GLN A 66 12.87 -0.09 11.69
CA GLN A 66 13.67 -0.18 10.47
C GLN A 66 13.03 0.72 9.41
N CYS A 67 13.56 1.92 9.27
CA CYS A 67 12.94 2.94 8.43
C CYS A 67 13.99 3.79 7.71
N ALA A 68 13.61 4.28 6.56
CA ALA A 68 14.41 5.20 5.77
C ALA A 68 14.56 6.56 6.48
N LYS A 69 15.62 7.28 6.13
CA LYS A 69 15.84 8.64 6.60
C LYS A 69 15.29 9.64 5.60
N VAL A 70 14.65 10.68 6.11
CA VAL A 70 14.16 11.80 5.30
C VAL A 70 15.03 13.03 5.49
N PRO A 71 15.32 13.79 4.41
CA PRO A 71 16.04 15.05 4.49
C PRO A 71 15.15 16.16 5.04
N ILE A 72 15.63 16.87 6.05
CA ILE A 72 14.93 18.03 6.64
C ILE A 72 15.89 19.23 6.58
N VAL A 73 15.37 20.36 6.12
CA VAL A 73 16.11 21.62 6.17
C VAL A 73 16.23 22.08 7.60
N THR A 74 17.47 22.13 8.11
CA THR A 74 17.76 22.51 9.52
C THR A 74 18.40 23.89 9.65
N GLY A 75 18.76 24.51 8.51
CA GLY A 75 19.40 25.82 8.46
C GLY A 75 19.77 26.24 7.07
N GLN A 76 20.60 27.27 6.98
CA GLN A 76 21.19 27.73 5.71
C GLN A 76 22.69 27.91 5.90
N TYR A 77 23.47 27.57 4.90
CA TYR A 77 24.88 27.91 4.82
C TYR A 77 25.05 29.39 4.47
N GLN A 78 26.29 29.92 4.56
CA GLN A 78 26.61 31.32 4.29
C GLN A 78 26.33 31.75 2.84
N ASP A 79 26.25 30.80 1.92
CA ASP A 79 25.92 30.96 0.49
C ASP A 79 24.41 30.83 0.18
N ASN A 80 23.56 30.89 1.21
CA ASN A 80 22.11 30.68 1.11
C ASN A 80 21.68 29.27 0.68
N MET A 81 22.59 28.30 0.62
CA MET A 81 22.21 26.92 0.34
C MET A 81 21.54 26.30 1.56
N PRO A 82 20.46 25.51 1.37
CA PRO A 82 19.80 24.84 2.48
C PRO A 82 20.73 23.79 3.12
N GLN A 83 20.87 23.86 4.45
CA GLN A 83 21.54 22.82 5.21
C GLN A 83 20.56 21.68 5.46
N MET A 84 20.85 20.49 4.93
CA MET A 84 20.02 19.30 5.10
C MET A 84 20.57 18.41 6.22
N SER A 85 19.68 17.93 7.07
CA SER A 85 19.96 16.87 8.05
C SER A 85 19.01 15.70 7.83
N TYR A 86 19.53 14.48 7.98
CA TYR A 86 18.76 13.26 7.72
C TYR A 86 18.25 12.63 9.02
N TYR A 87 16.94 12.48 9.13
CA TYR A 87 16.29 11.91 10.31
C TYR A 87 15.55 10.62 9.97
N PRO A 88 15.62 9.56 10.82
CA PRO A 88 14.79 8.36 10.65
C PRO A 88 13.31 8.74 10.69
N TRP A 89 12.54 8.26 9.70
CA TRP A 89 11.11 8.53 9.61
C TRP A 89 10.32 7.23 9.68
N ASN A 90 9.76 6.91 10.83
CA ASN A 90 9.13 5.62 11.09
C ASN A 90 7.94 5.30 10.17
N PHE A 91 7.34 6.30 9.51
CA PHE A 91 6.29 6.10 8.49
C PHE A 91 6.84 5.71 7.12
N PHE A 92 8.17 5.66 6.95
CA PHE A 92 8.83 5.16 5.74
C PHE A 92 9.59 3.87 6.06
N PRO A 93 8.86 2.77 6.33
CA PRO A 93 9.49 1.50 6.66
C PRO A 93 10.34 0.96 5.52
N GLU A 94 11.43 0.31 5.86
CA GLU A 94 12.20 -0.54 4.97
C GLU A 94 11.60 -1.95 5.03
N ILE A 95 10.89 -2.32 3.98
CA ILE A 95 10.10 -3.54 3.89
C ILE A 95 10.96 -4.71 3.39
N HIS A 96 10.81 -5.86 4.02
CA HIS A 96 11.60 -7.05 3.73
C HIS A 96 10.88 -8.01 2.79
N PRO A 97 11.57 -8.54 1.77
CA PRO A 97 11.01 -9.53 0.87
C PRO A 97 10.92 -10.91 1.54
N ASN A 98 9.94 -11.69 1.08
CA ASN A 98 9.86 -13.11 1.39
C ASN A 98 10.87 -13.88 0.51
N SER A 99 11.98 -14.30 1.08
CA SER A 99 13.03 -15.04 0.36
C SER A 99 12.63 -16.46 -0.09
N ASN A 100 11.48 -16.94 0.35
CA ASN A 100 10.99 -18.28 -0.01
C ASN A 100 10.12 -18.28 -1.26
N HIS A 101 9.87 -17.12 -1.88
CA HIS A 101 9.02 -17.03 -3.06
C HIS A 101 9.78 -16.43 -4.25
N ILE A 102 9.65 -17.04 -5.43
CA ILE A 102 10.40 -16.68 -6.64
C ILE A 102 10.24 -15.22 -7.06
N ILE A 103 9.06 -14.61 -6.82
CA ILE A 103 8.80 -13.21 -7.17
C ILE A 103 9.60 -12.27 -6.27
N SER A 104 9.78 -12.60 -5.00
CA SER A 104 10.42 -11.75 -4.00
C SER A 104 11.82 -12.24 -3.59
N ASP A 105 12.24 -13.43 -4.06
CA ASP A 105 13.62 -13.89 -3.85
C ASP A 105 14.61 -12.92 -4.50
N LYS A 106 15.67 -12.57 -3.78
CA LYS A 106 16.74 -11.64 -4.23
C LYS A 106 16.34 -10.19 -4.45
N ILE A 107 15.15 -9.77 -4.03
CA ILE A 107 14.81 -8.35 -3.97
C ILE A 107 15.47 -7.76 -2.72
N SER A 108 16.11 -6.59 -2.86
CA SER A 108 16.59 -5.81 -1.72
C SER A 108 15.41 -5.26 -0.90
N PRO A 109 15.62 -4.90 0.38
CA PRO A 109 14.60 -4.19 1.13
C PRO A 109 14.09 -2.95 0.37
N VAL A 110 12.78 -2.73 0.37
CA VAL A 110 12.10 -1.66 -0.37
C VAL A 110 11.63 -0.60 0.61
N LYS A 111 12.00 0.65 0.37
CA LYS A 111 11.39 1.78 1.08
C LYS A 111 9.94 1.93 0.61
N MET A 112 9.01 1.95 1.55
CA MET A 112 7.60 2.28 1.30
C MET A 112 7.20 3.54 2.07
N GLU A 113 6.20 4.26 1.59
CA GLU A 113 5.77 5.53 2.17
C GLU A 113 4.33 5.41 2.68
N PHE A 114 4.12 5.65 3.98
CA PHE A 114 2.79 5.62 4.61
C PHE A 114 2.00 4.33 4.36
N VAL A 115 2.72 3.22 4.29
CA VAL A 115 2.17 1.91 3.96
C VAL A 115 1.17 1.42 5.00
N SER A 116 0.15 0.70 4.54
CA SER A 116 -0.84 0.02 5.36
C SER A 116 -0.55 -1.48 5.50
N SER A 117 -1.17 -2.14 6.47
CA SER A 117 -1.08 -3.60 6.59
C SER A 117 -2.16 -4.30 5.75
N ILE A 118 -1.86 -5.53 5.33
CA ILE A 118 -2.82 -6.41 4.64
C ILE A 118 -3.15 -7.61 5.52
N ASP A 119 -4.43 -7.91 5.66
CA ASP A 119 -4.91 -9.15 6.25
C ASP A 119 -5.49 -10.07 5.18
N THR A 120 -5.51 -11.37 5.45
CA THR A 120 -6.18 -12.36 4.60
C THR A 120 -7.65 -12.46 4.97
N THR A 121 -8.51 -12.67 3.96
CA THR A 121 -9.92 -12.96 4.14
C THR A 121 -10.26 -14.35 3.62
N ALA A 122 -11.45 -14.85 3.96
CA ALA A 122 -11.90 -16.15 3.49
C ALA A 122 -12.15 -16.11 1.97
N SER A 123 -11.38 -16.90 1.22
CA SER A 123 -11.53 -17.14 -0.22
C SER A 123 -10.87 -18.45 -0.59
N GLN A 124 -11.18 -18.99 -1.78
CA GLN A 124 -10.56 -20.21 -2.29
C GLN A 124 -9.17 -20.00 -2.86
N ALA A 125 -8.81 -18.74 -3.16
CA ALA A 125 -7.51 -18.40 -3.70
C ALA A 125 -6.39 -18.71 -2.70
N GLU A 126 -5.26 -19.20 -3.20
CA GLU A 126 -4.02 -19.30 -2.46
C GLU A 126 -3.48 -17.90 -2.16
N LYS A 127 -2.93 -17.72 -0.97
CA LYS A 127 -2.47 -16.42 -0.46
C LYS A 127 -1.02 -16.53 -0.02
N THR A 128 -0.13 -15.88 -0.74
CA THR A 128 1.29 -15.84 -0.42
C THR A 128 1.72 -14.42 -0.12
N VAL A 129 2.28 -14.21 1.07
CA VAL A 129 2.84 -12.90 1.42
C VAL A 129 4.19 -12.72 0.73
N LEU A 130 4.34 -11.62 -0.01
CA LEU A 130 5.56 -11.29 -0.74
C LEU A 130 6.47 -10.35 0.03
N LEU A 131 5.90 -9.37 0.74
CA LEU A 131 6.64 -8.34 1.45
C LEU A 131 6.08 -8.16 2.87
N TYR A 132 7.01 -7.94 3.84
CA TYR A 132 6.69 -7.78 5.26
C TYR A 132 7.39 -6.56 5.86
N SER A 133 6.75 -5.93 6.83
CA SER A 133 7.43 -5.03 7.76
C SER A 133 8.36 -5.79 8.71
N SER A 134 9.20 -5.09 9.44
CA SER A 134 10.08 -5.71 10.45
C SER A 134 9.27 -6.19 11.68
N ASN A 135 9.95 -6.89 12.59
CA ASN A 135 9.34 -7.23 13.89
C ASN A 135 9.15 -6.02 14.81
N GLY A 136 9.86 -4.93 14.54
CA GLY A 136 9.75 -3.66 15.26
C GLY A 136 8.68 -2.74 14.67
N THR A 137 7.49 -3.27 14.45
CA THR A 137 6.36 -2.56 13.86
C THR A 137 5.38 -2.07 14.93
N ARG A 138 4.83 -0.88 14.70
CA ARG A 138 3.69 -0.30 15.41
C ARG A 138 2.58 0.03 14.41
N ILE A 139 1.35 -0.38 14.72
CA ILE A 139 0.16 -0.06 13.93
C ILE A 139 -0.53 1.18 14.48
N MET A 140 -0.88 2.11 13.62
CA MET A 140 -1.65 3.31 13.90
C MET A 140 -2.95 3.29 13.10
N ASN A 141 -4.09 3.08 13.77
CA ASN A 141 -5.40 3.05 13.11
C ASN A 141 -5.90 4.46 12.76
N ALA A 142 -6.54 4.62 11.62
CA ALA A 142 -7.14 5.88 11.19
C ALA A 142 -8.23 6.37 12.18
N PRO A 143 -8.33 7.70 12.40
CA PRO A 143 -7.51 8.77 11.83
C PRO A 143 -6.14 8.90 12.52
N VAL A 144 -5.07 9.12 11.75
CA VAL A 144 -3.69 9.24 12.27
C VAL A 144 -3.17 10.66 12.08
N ASN A 145 -2.74 11.30 13.16
CA ASN A 145 -2.05 12.58 13.05
C ASN A 145 -0.57 12.33 12.74
N VAL A 146 -0.13 12.75 11.55
CA VAL A 146 1.25 12.67 11.08
C VAL A 146 1.89 14.05 11.15
N SER A 147 2.97 14.21 11.89
CA SER A 147 3.61 15.52 12.11
C SER A 147 5.12 15.43 12.06
N LEU A 148 5.77 16.40 11.42
CA LEU A 148 7.24 16.55 11.43
C LEU A 148 7.83 16.71 12.82
N ASN A 149 7.03 17.15 13.81
CA ASN A 149 7.48 17.22 15.20
C ASN A 149 7.80 15.82 15.77
N MET A 150 7.27 14.76 15.19
CA MET A 150 7.58 13.38 15.60
C MET A 150 9.05 13.00 15.33
N LEU A 151 9.70 13.65 14.34
CA LEU A 151 11.14 13.48 14.07
C LEU A 151 12.03 13.90 15.24
N LYS A 152 11.58 14.88 16.02
CA LYS A 152 12.31 15.42 17.18
C LYS A 152 12.09 14.61 18.46
N GLN A 153 11.10 13.72 18.44
CA GLN A 153 10.73 12.91 19.61
C GLN A 153 11.36 11.52 19.49
N LYS A 154 12.10 11.12 20.50
CA LYS A 154 12.57 9.75 20.58
C LYS A 154 11.36 8.83 20.81
N GLN A 155 11.08 7.99 19.82
CA GLN A 155 10.00 7.02 19.93
C GLN A 155 10.34 5.96 20.98
N ASP A 156 9.36 5.61 21.82
CA ASP A 156 9.52 4.51 22.78
C ASP A 156 9.46 3.17 22.01
N ALA A 157 10.58 2.46 21.96
CA ALA A 157 10.69 1.17 21.28
C ALA A 157 9.68 0.12 21.80
N LYS A 158 9.20 0.25 23.04
CA LYS A 158 8.18 -0.65 23.60
C LYS A 158 6.84 -0.57 22.90
N LEU A 159 6.54 0.53 22.20
CA LEU A 159 5.32 0.71 21.42
C LEU A 159 5.36 -0.02 20.08
N PHE A 160 6.54 -0.45 19.64
CA PHE A 160 6.76 -1.18 18.39
C PHE A 160 6.73 -2.70 18.63
N ASN A 161 5.58 -3.19 19.05
CA ASN A 161 5.37 -4.57 19.48
C ASN A 161 4.28 -5.30 18.69
N SER A 162 3.85 -4.76 17.54
CA SER A 162 2.82 -5.38 16.71
C SER A 162 3.32 -6.60 15.91
N GLY A 163 4.63 -6.82 15.90
CA GLY A 163 5.28 -7.85 15.09
C GLY A 163 5.20 -7.55 13.60
N SER A 164 5.85 -8.39 12.80
CA SER A 164 5.88 -8.26 11.34
C SER A 164 4.48 -8.30 10.73
N LYS A 165 4.23 -7.42 9.75
CA LYS A 165 2.94 -7.29 9.07
C LYS A 165 3.08 -7.44 7.57
N PRO A 166 2.18 -8.19 6.90
CA PRO A 166 2.12 -8.24 5.45
C PRO A 166 1.80 -6.86 4.87
N VAL A 167 2.49 -6.48 3.80
CA VAL A 167 2.25 -5.23 3.06
C VAL A 167 2.12 -5.45 1.56
N ALA A 168 2.55 -6.61 1.06
CA ALA A 168 2.27 -7.07 -0.30
C ALA A 168 1.94 -8.56 -0.29
N MET A 169 0.94 -8.94 -1.08
CA MET A 169 0.39 -10.29 -1.13
C MET A 169 0.08 -10.71 -2.57
N LEU A 170 0.43 -11.94 -2.91
CA LEU A 170 0.01 -12.62 -4.12
C LEU A 170 -1.24 -13.45 -3.81
N LEU A 171 -2.24 -13.36 -4.66
CA LEU A 171 -3.45 -14.19 -4.65
C LEU A 171 -3.49 -14.97 -5.96
N GLU A 172 -3.61 -16.29 -5.89
CA GLU A 172 -3.61 -17.18 -7.06
C GLU A 172 -4.74 -18.19 -6.98
N GLY A 173 -5.32 -18.52 -8.13
CA GLY A 173 -6.37 -19.54 -8.25
C GLY A 173 -7.60 -19.05 -8.97
N GLU A 174 -8.76 -19.59 -8.57
CA GLU A 174 -10.06 -19.20 -9.09
C GLU A 174 -10.72 -18.20 -8.15
N PHE A 175 -11.30 -17.15 -8.73
CA PHE A 175 -11.98 -16.09 -7.99
C PHE A 175 -13.47 -16.09 -8.29
N VAL A 176 -14.25 -15.68 -7.30
CA VAL A 176 -15.70 -15.47 -7.45
C VAL A 176 -15.95 -13.99 -7.71
N SER A 177 -16.70 -13.68 -8.77
CA SER A 177 -17.05 -12.31 -9.13
C SER A 177 -17.67 -11.56 -7.93
N ALA A 178 -17.20 -10.34 -7.71
CA ALA A 178 -17.77 -9.44 -6.71
C ALA A 178 -19.21 -9.02 -7.07
N PHE A 179 -19.59 -9.17 -8.33
CA PHE A 179 -20.90 -8.84 -8.87
C PHE A 179 -21.83 -10.03 -9.00
N LYS A 180 -21.39 -11.24 -8.66
CA LYS A 180 -22.25 -12.41 -8.62
C LYS A 180 -23.49 -12.16 -7.76
N ASN A 181 -24.69 -12.34 -8.33
CA ASN A 181 -25.98 -12.03 -7.71
C ASN A 181 -26.20 -10.54 -7.37
N ARG A 182 -25.49 -9.62 -8.01
CA ARG A 182 -25.59 -8.16 -7.77
C ARG A 182 -25.75 -7.36 -9.07
N LEU A 183 -26.01 -8.03 -10.17
CA LEU A 183 -26.20 -7.37 -11.47
C LEU A 183 -27.47 -6.54 -11.45
N THR A 184 -27.40 -5.36 -12.06
CA THR A 184 -28.58 -4.58 -12.41
C THR A 184 -29.07 -5.00 -13.79
N ALA A 185 -30.35 -4.82 -14.10
CA ALA A 185 -30.94 -5.18 -15.39
C ALA A 185 -30.13 -4.60 -16.58
N THR A 186 -29.64 -3.37 -16.45
CA THR A 186 -28.79 -2.71 -17.45
C THR A 186 -27.41 -3.36 -17.64
N MET A 187 -26.89 -4.06 -16.64
CA MET A 187 -25.63 -4.81 -16.74
C MET A 187 -25.85 -6.19 -17.36
N GLU A 188 -26.97 -6.83 -17.06
CA GLU A 188 -27.35 -8.13 -17.63
C GLU A 188 -27.62 -8.03 -19.13
N GLU A 189 -28.19 -6.91 -19.59
CA GLU A 189 -28.49 -6.65 -21.00
C GLU A 189 -27.26 -6.25 -21.84
N SER A 190 -26.11 -6.03 -21.19
CA SER A 190 -24.87 -5.66 -21.89
C SER A 190 -24.31 -6.85 -22.68
N THR A 191 -24.52 -6.86 -23.98
CA THR A 191 -23.94 -7.85 -24.91
C THR A 191 -22.42 -7.67 -25.14
N GLN A 192 -21.84 -6.59 -24.62
CA GLN A 192 -20.42 -6.25 -24.84
C GLN A 192 -19.49 -7.02 -23.89
N ILE A 193 -19.98 -7.43 -22.72
CA ILE A 193 -19.20 -8.20 -21.74
C ILE A 193 -19.98 -9.47 -21.41
N ALA A 194 -19.42 -10.62 -21.81
CA ALA A 194 -19.97 -11.91 -21.42
C ALA A 194 -19.70 -12.11 -19.92
N PHE A 195 -20.70 -11.90 -19.06
CA PHE A 195 -20.56 -12.01 -17.62
C PHE A 195 -20.15 -13.43 -17.20
N LYS A 196 -19.14 -13.51 -16.35
CA LYS A 196 -18.69 -14.74 -15.70
C LYS A 196 -18.84 -14.63 -14.16
N ASP A 197 -19.41 -15.63 -13.55
CA ASP A 197 -19.54 -15.77 -12.11
C ASP A 197 -18.23 -16.15 -11.41
N PHE A 198 -17.36 -16.86 -12.14
CA PHE A 198 -16.10 -17.42 -11.67
C PHE A 198 -15.00 -17.14 -12.69
N SER A 199 -13.80 -16.91 -12.21
CA SER A 199 -12.65 -16.75 -13.10
C SER A 199 -12.11 -18.08 -13.58
N ASP A 200 -11.38 -18.04 -14.69
CA ASP A 200 -10.35 -19.03 -14.95
C ASP A 200 -9.22 -18.86 -13.90
N THR A 201 -8.33 -19.86 -13.78
CA THR A 201 -7.14 -19.73 -12.91
C THR A 201 -6.34 -18.51 -13.30
N THR A 202 -6.21 -17.57 -12.39
CA THR A 202 -5.46 -16.32 -12.60
C THR A 202 -4.72 -15.91 -11.34
N ALA A 203 -4.01 -14.79 -11.38
CA ALA A 203 -3.23 -14.27 -10.28
C ALA A 203 -3.33 -12.75 -10.18
N MET A 204 -3.23 -12.23 -8.96
CA MET A 204 -3.12 -10.80 -8.72
C MET A 204 -2.17 -10.53 -7.56
N ILE A 205 -1.51 -9.37 -7.60
CA ILE A 205 -0.69 -8.87 -6.50
C ILE A 205 -1.38 -7.65 -5.90
N VAL A 206 -1.46 -7.61 -4.58
CA VAL A 206 -1.99 -6.48 -3.81
C VAL A 206 -0.85 -5.90 -2.99
N VAL A 207 -0.59 -4.61 -3.16
CA VAL A 207 0.40 -3.83 -2.40
C VAL A 207 -0.33 -2.69 -1.70
N ALA A 208 -0.07 -2.54 -0.40
CA ALA A 208 -0.73 -1.52 0.43
C ALA A 208 0.03 -0.18 0.46
N ASP A 209 0.58 0.20 -0.68
CA ASP A 209 1.26 1.47 -0.95
C ASP A 209 1.05 1.81 -2.43
N GLY A 210 0.33 2.90 -2.69
CA GLY A 210 0.06 3.38 -4.05
C GLY A 210 1.25 4.10 -4.66
N ASP A 211 2.13 4.61 -3.81
CA ASP A 211 3.28 5.43 -4.19
C ASP A 211 4.54 4.59 -4.51
N ILE A 212 4.52 3.26 -4.31
CA ILE A 212 5.69 2.38 -4.53
C ILE A 212 6.33 2.52 -5.92
N CYS A 213 5.55 2.90 -6.93
CA CYS A 213 6.02 3.13 -8.31
C CYS A 213 6.22 4.62 -8.63
N LYS A 214 6.13 5.51 -7.65
CA LYS A 214 6.26 6.94 -7.84
C LYS A 214 7.73 7.33 -7.96
N ASN A 215 8.03 8.13 -8.99
CA ASN A 215 9.36 8.72 -9.11
C ASN A 215 9.55 9.83 -8.09
N ASP A 216 10.74 9.92 -7.51
CA ASP A 216 11.11 11.06 -6.68
C ASP A 216 11.37 12.31 -7.54
N PHE A 217 11.00 13.48 -7.02
CA PHE A 217 11.22 14.76 -7.68
C PHE A 217 12.08 15.65 -6.78
N ILE A 218 13.37 15.81 -7.14
CA ILE A 218 14.32 16.60 -6.33
C ILE A 218 14.85 17.76 -7.16
N ASN A 219 14.74 18.98 -6.63
CA ASN A 219 15.22 20.22 -7.28
C ASN A 219 14.73 20.42 -8.72
N GLY A 220 13.48 20.05 -9.00
CA GLY A 220 12.92 20.18 -10.34
C GLY A 220 13.34 19.09 -11.33
N GLN A 221 14.07 18.09 -10.88
CA GLN A 221 14.47 16.93 -11.69
C GLN A 221 13.80 15.66 -11.21
N LEU A 222 13.30 14.89 -12.18
CA LEU A 222 12.73 13.58 -11.95
C LEU A 222 13.87 12.59 -11.72
N LEU A 223 13.86 11.92 -10.57
CA LEU A 223 14.72 10.78 -10.31
C LEU A 223 13.96 9.50 -10.65
N PRO A 224 14.41 8.73 -11.65
CA PRO A 224 13.74 7.48 -11.98
C PRO A 224 13.88 6.49 -10.83
N LEU A 225 12.86 5.66 -10.66
CA LEU A 225 12.91 4.47 -9.80
C LEU A 225 13.99 3.50 -10.35
N GLY A 226 14.79 2.89 -9.46
CA GLY A 226 15.71 1.82 -9.81
C GLY A 226 17.06 1.94 -9.20
#